data_adb0ed69aca408afb72b60a7490476d1
#
_entry.id   adb0ed69aca408afb72b60a7490476d1
#
_cell.length_a   1.000
_cell.length_b   1.000
_cell.length_c   1.000
_cell.angle_alpha   90.00
_cell.angle_beta   90.00
_cell.angle_gamma   90.00
#
_symmetry.space_group_name_H-M   'P 1'
#
loop_
_entity.id
_entity.type
_entity.pdbx_description
1 polymer ?
#
loop_
_entity_poly.entity_id
_entity_poly.type
_entity_poly.pdbx_seq_one_letter_code
_entity_poly.pdbx_strand_id
1 'polypeptide(L)'
;MASRTPNRSISSQGSKGPKAKTATSHARAPQQVRIIGGQYKRTPLPVVDADGLRPTSDRVRETVFNWLGQDLTGWRCADIFAGTGALGFEAASRGAAHVTLIENHAPAVRALHATRDKLGASMVDVISGDAFGWLARQPDAALDAVFIDPPFSQDWTLRALEAATRVVKPGGVIYLEAAQPLVDVSTDSHEGETAAGIALPTDLVLHKHLRAGAVHAHLLLRKNG
;
A
#
# COMPACT_ATOMS: atom_id res chain seq x y z
N MET A 1 -4.15 96.47 11.87
CA MET A 1 -3.13 95.95 12.80
C MET A 1 -3.16 94.43 12.69
N ALA A 2 -2.14 93.84 12.18
CA ALA A 2 -2.02 92.40 11.87
C ALA A 2 -1.53 91.66 13.12
N SER A 3 -2.09 90.49 13.39
CA SER A 3 -1.59 89.55 14.36
C SER A 3 -1.49 88.17 13.65
N ARG A 4 -0.25 87.70 13.47
CA ARG A 4 0.12 86.42 12.91
C ARG A 4 0.04 85.33 13.98
N THR A 5 -0.64 84.26 13.71
CA THR A 5 -0.53 83.00 14.47
C THR A 5 0.35 81.99 13.72
N PRO A 6 1.25 81.27 14.38
CA PRO A 6 2.15 80.32 13.71
C PRO A 6 1.45 78.94 13.58
N ASN A 7 1.65 78.39 12.40
CA ASN A 7 1.24 77.08 11.99
C ASN A 7 2.16 76.01 12.60
N ARG A 8 1.58 75.05 13.36
CA ARG A 8 2.30 73.94 13.98
C ARG A 8 1.97 72.67 13.18
N SER A 9 2.94 72.24 12.34
CA SER A 9 2.90 71.00 11.61
C SER A 9 3.02 69.82 12.55
N ILE A 10 2.01 68.92 12.50
CA ILE A 10 1.99 67.66 13.22
C ILE A 10 2.50 66.60 12.23
N SER A 11 3.67 66.04 12.50
CA SER A 11 4.23 64.87 11.78
C SER A 11 3.46 63.60 12.19
N SER A 12 2.75 62.98 11.25
CA SER A 12 2.17 61.64 11.38
C SER A 12 3.25 60.58 11.29
N GLN A 13 3.53 59.94 12.44
CA GLN A 13 4.32 58.70 12.46
C GLN A 13 3.46 57.54 11.96
N GLY A 14 3.80 57.01 10.79
CA GLY A 14 3.21 55.79 10.25
C GLY A 14 3.66 54.56 11.04
N SER A 15 2.74 53.93 11.77
CA SER A 15 2.96 52.63 12.38
C SER A 15 3.01 51.56 11.27
N LYS A 16 4.19 50.95 11.07
CA LYS A 16 4.30 49.73 10.26
C LYS A 16 3.71 48.56 11.06
N GLY A 17 2.53 48.11 10.67
CA GLY A 17 1.95 46.85 11.14
C GLY A 17 2.82 45.63 10.77
N PRO A 18 2.78 44.53 11.54
CA PRO A 18 3.58 43.36 11.27
C PRO A 18 3.14 42.71 9.97
N LYS A 19 4.10 42.52 9.04
CA LYS A 19 3.89 41.71 7.82
C LYS A 19 3.54 40.28 8.22
N ALA A 20 2.33 39.84 7.93
CA ALA A 20 1.94 38.44 7.99
C ALA A 20 2.88 37.62 7.10
N LYS A 21 3.63 36.72 7.73
CA LYS A 21 4.39 35.71 7.00
C LYS A 21 3.38 34.76 6.38
N THR A 22 3.16 34.87 5.09
CA THR A 22 2.47 33.83 4.30
C THR A 22 3.25 32.53 4.44
N ALA A 23 2.72 31.60 5.22
CA ALA A 23 3.21 30.24 5.26
C ALA A 23 2.97 29.63 3.86
N THR A 24 4.03 29.57 3.06
CA THR A 24 4.04 28.76 1.84
C THR A 24 3.90 27.31 2.26
N SER A 25 2.69 26.77 2.13
CA SER A 25 2.48 25.34 2.20
C SER A 25 3.32 24.72 1.08
N HIS A 26 4.41 24.06 1.45
CA HIS A 26 5.15 23.23 0.52
C HIS A 26 4.20 22.08 0.15
N ALA A 27 3.46 22.24 -0.94
CA ALA A 27 2.73 21.15 -1.56
C ALA A 27 3.76 20.06 -1.87
N ARG A 28 3.71 18.98 -1.10
CA ARG A 28 4.56 17.80 -1.33
C ARG A 28 4.25 17.33 -2.74
N ALA A 29 5.25 17.26 -3.62
CA ALA A 29 5.07 16.75 -4.97
C ALA A 29 4.33 15.41 -4.91
N PRO A 30 3.33 15.17 -5.78
CA PRO A 30 2.57 13.92 -5.76
C PRO A 30 3.57 12.77 -5.84
N GLN A 31 3.45 11.85 -4.90
CA GLN A 31 4.34 10.70 -4.80
C GLN A 31 4.08 9.83 -6.04
N GLN A 32 5.00 9.85 -7.00
CA GLN A 32 4.89 9.01 -8.19
C GLN A 32 5.11 7.56 -7.82
N VAL A 33 4.11 6.73 -8.04
CA VAL A 33 4.23 5.28 -7.99
C VAL A 33 4.58 4.79 -9.39
N ARG A 34 5.50 3.84 -9.51
CA ARG A 34 5.91 3.26 -10.80
C ARG A 34 6.20 1.77 -10.66
N ILE A 35 6.11 1.05 -11.77
CA ILE A 35 6.58 -0.33 -11.87
C ILE A 35 8.11 -0.34 -11.84
N ILE A 36 8.70 -1.20 -10.98
CA ILE A 36 10.13 -1.18 -10.68
C ILE A 36 10.91 -2.12 -11.60
N GLY A 37 10.39 -3.31 -11.88
CA GLY A 37 11.06 -4.36 -12.62
C GLY A 37 10.25 -4.96 -13.75
N GLY A 38 10.81 -5.94 -14.45
CA GLY A 38 10.13 -6.72 -15.47
C GLY A 38 9.79 -5.97 -16.76
N GLN A 39 8.81 -6.52 -17.49
CA GLN A 39 8.42 -6.07 -18.83
C GLN A 39 7.92 -4.62 -18.86
N TYR A 40 7.21 -4.18 -17.83
CA TYR A 40 6.59 -2.85 -17.75
C TYR A 40 7.40 -1.86 -16.91
N LYS A 41 8.67 -2.13 -16.67
CA LYS A 41 9.57 -1.31 -15.85
C LYS A 41 9.48 0.19 -16.20
N ARG A 42 9.48 1.04 -15.16
CA ARG A 42 9.40 2.50 -15.23
C ARG A 42 8.06 3.08 -15.66
N THR A 43 7.05 2.27 -15.87
CA THR A 43 5.70 2.80 -16.17
C THR A 43 5.13 3.47 -14.92
N PRO A 44 4.71 4.74 -15.02
CA PRO A 44 4.03 5.44 -13.93
C PRO A 44 2.62 4.90 -13.76
N LEU A 45 2.23 4.71 -12.50
CA LEU A 45 0.90 4.32 -12.07
C LEU A 45 0.17 5.55 -11.52
N PRO A 46 -1.03 5.84 -11.98
CA PRO A 46 -1.81 6.96 -11.46
C PRO A 46 -2.12 6.77 -9.97
N VAL A 47 -1.82 7.78 -9.17
CA VAL A 47 -2.27 7.82 -7.78
C VAL A 47 -3.60 8.57 -7.77
N VAL A 48 -4.67 7.88 -7.44
CA VAL A 48 -5.97 8.50 -7.22
C VAL A 48 -5.99 9.02 -5.79
N ASP A 49 -6.23 10.31 -5.62
CA ASP A 49 -6.34 10.92 -4.29
C ASP A 49 -7.51 10.26 -3.54
N ALA A 50 -7.16 9.44 -2.58
CA ALA A 50 -8.07 8.97 -1.54
C ALA A 50 -7.42 9.36 -0.20
N ASP A 51 -8.20 9.99 0.66
CA ASP A 51 -7.75 10.42 1.98
C ASP A 51 -7.13 9.23 2.74
N GLY A 52 -5.84 9.36 3.07
CA GLY A 52 -5.11 8.34 3.82
C GLY A 52 -4.33 7.31 3.01
N LEU A 53 -4.41 7.28 1.68
CA LEU A 53 -3.58 6.40 0.85
C LEU A 53 -2.10 6.85 0.87
N ARG A 54 -1.28 6.09 1.57
CA ARG A 54 0.18 6.20 1.49
C ARG A 54 0.69 5.02 0.67
N PRO A 55 1.03 5.22 -0.62
CA PRO A 55 1.52 4.12 -1.44
C PRO A 55 2.75 3.47 -0.83
N THR A 56 2.81 2.14 -0.86
CA THR A 56 4.01 1.37 -0.54
C THR A 56 5.20 1.94 -1.30
N SER A 57 6.26 2.29 -0.58
CA SER A 57 7.43 2.93 -1.20
C SER A 57 8.10 1.99 -2.21
N ASP A 58 8.73 2.57 -3.25
CA ASP A 58 9.51 1.81 -4.25
C ASP A 58 10.50 0.85 -3.58
N ARG A 59 11.16 1.28 -2.50
CA ARG A 59 12.13 0.47 -1.75
C ARG A 59 11.51 -0.76 -1.10
N VAL A 60 10.33 -0.64 -0.50
CA VAL A 60 9.64 -1.77 0.13
C VAL A 60 9.25 -2.76 -0.96
N ARG A 61 8.64 -2.29 -2.06
CA ARG A 61 8.24 -3.15 -3.19
C ARG A 61 9.43 -3.86 -3.83
N GLU A 62 10.56 -3.17 -4.02
CA GLU A 62 11.80 -3.79 -4.50
C GLU A 62 12.26 -4.92 -3.57
N THR A 63 12.23 -4.68 -2.26
CA THR A 63 12.59 -5.70 -1.26
C THR A 63 11.65 -6.89 -1.32
N VAL A 64 10.34 -6.67 -1.41
CA VAL A 64 9.32 -7.73 -1.50
C VAL A 64 9.55 -8.62 -2.72
N PHE A 65 9.75 -8.02 -3.90
CA PHE A 65 9.99 -8.81 -5.11
C PHE A 65 11.38 -9.47 -5.15
N ASN A 66 12.37 -8.93 -4.41
CA ASN A 66 13.62 -9.65 -4.16
C ASN A 66 13.39 -10.89 -3.28
N TRP A 67 12.53 -10.81 -2.27
CA TRP A 67 12.15 -11.96 -1.45
C TRP A 67 11.41 -13.03 -2.24
N LEU A 68 10.58 -12.62 -3.22
CA LEU A 68 9.84 -13.52 -4.11
C LEU A 68 10.69 -14.14 -5.24
N GLY A 69 11.96 -13.75 -5.37
CA GLY A 69 12.88 -14.29 -6.39
C GLY A 69 12.85 -13.57 -7.73
N GLN A 70 12.14 -12.44 -7.83
CA GLN A 70 12.04 -11.53 -8.98
C GLN A 70 11.37 -12.10 -10.25
N ASP A 71 11.29 -13.42 -10.43
CA ASP A 71 10.61 -14.09 -11.52
C ASP A 71 9.37 -14.82 -10.98
N LEU A 72 8.20 -14.40 -11.47
CA LEU A 72 6.91 -14.97 -11.10
C LEU A 72 6.28 -15.73 -12.27
N THR A 73 7.09 -16.18 -13.22
CA THR A 73 6.60 -16.91 -14.41
C THR A 73 5.70 -18.08 -14.00
N GLY A 74 4.50 -18.10 -14.56
CA GLY A 74 3.51 -19.14 -14.30
C GLY A 74 2.65 -18.94 -13.04
N TRP A 75 2.94 -17.93 -12.18
CA TRP A 75 2.20 -17.71 -10.96
C TRP A 75 0.82 -17.11 -11.22
N ARG A 76 -0.13 -17.52 -10.38
CA ARG A 76 -1.46 -16.92 -10.25
C ARG A 76 -1.48 -16.06 -8.98
N CYS A 77 -1.59 -14.76 -9.14
CA CYS A 77 -1.49 -13.79 -8.05
C CYS A 77 -2.81 -13.05 -7.86
N ALA A 78 -3.08 -12.60 -6.63
CA ALA A 78 -4.16 -11.67 -6.34
C ALA A 78 -3.64 -10.51 -5.48
N ASP A 79 -4.03 -9.28 -5.83
CA ASP A 79 -3.80 -8.06 -5.06
C ASP A 79 -5.18 -7.60 -4.57
N ILE A 80 -5.49 -7.92 -3.30
CA ILE A 80 -6.88 -7.85 -2.80
C ILE A 80 -7.29 -6.49 -2.25
N PHE A 81 -6.36 -5.55 -2.16
CA PHE A 81 -6.58 -4.13 -1.86
C PHE A 81 -5.73 -3.31 -2.82
N ALA A 82 -6.06 -3.39 -4.11
CA ALA A 82 -5.12 -3.03 -5.17
C ALA A 82 -4.72 -1.55 -5.21
N GLY A 83 -5.59 -0.62 -4.80
CA GLY A 83 -5.30 0.81 -4.82
C GLY A 83 -4.79 1.28 -6.19
N THR A 84 -3.50 1.62 -6.27
CA THR A 84 -2.82 1.98 -7.53
C THR A 84 -2.47 0.77 -8.41
N GLY A 85 -2.63 -0.45 -7.91
CA GLY A 85 -2.19 -1.69 -8.54
C GLY A 85 -0.68 -1.93 -8.48
N ALA A 86 0.03 -1.25 -7.57
CA ALA A 86 1.49 -1.26 -7.56
C ALA A 86 2.09 -2.67 -7.36
N LEU A 87 1.50 -3.50 -6.50
CA LEU A 87 1.96 -4.87 -6.26
C LEU A 87 1.52 -5.82 -7.39
N GLY A 88 0.25 -5.73 -7.79
CA GLY A 88 -0.26 -6.62 -8.84
C GLY A 88 0.33 -6.33 -10.22
N PHE A 89 0.48 -5.07 -10.64
CA PHE A 89 1.16 -4.76 -11.91
C PHE A 89 2.65 -5.10 -11.86
N GLU A 90 3.30 -5.00 -10.71
CA GLU A 90 4.67 -5.46 -10.54
C GLU A 90 4.77 -6.98 -10.74
N ALA A 91 3.83 -7.76 -10.17
CA ALA A 91 3.76 -9.21 -10.37
C ALA A 91 3.54 -9.56 -11.85
N ALA A 92 2.60 -8.89 -12.52
CA ALA A 92 2.36 -9.06 -13.97
C ALA A 92 3.61 -8.73 -14.78
N SER A 93 4.31 -7.63 -14.43
CA SER A 93 5.55 -7.20 -15.08
C SER A 93 6.68 -8.23 -14.96
N ARG A 94 6.65 -9.06 -13.92
CA ARG A 94 7.63 -10.11 -13.62
C ARG A 94 7.21 -11.50 -14.08
N GLY A 95 6.23 -11.58 -14.98
CA GLY A 95 5.88 -12.81 -15.68
C GLY A 95 4.76 -13.62 -15.03
N ALA A 96 4.03 -13.09 -14.04
CA ALA A 96 2.86 -13.80 -13.51
C ALA A 96 1.89 -14.16 -14.65
N ALA A 97 1.44 -15.42 -14.68
CA ALA A 97 0.56 -15.93 -15.71
C ALA A 97 -0.86 -15.34 -15.60
N HIS A 98 -1.26 -14.98 -14.37
CA HIS A 98 -2.55 -14.35 -14.11
C HIS A 98 -2.48 -13.50 -12.85
N VAL A 99 -3.02 -12.29 -12.91
CA VAL A 99 -3.09 -11.38 -11.77
C VAL A 99 -4.50 -10.83 -11.65
N THR A 100 -5.12 -10.96 -10.48
CA THR A 100 -6.40 -10.32 -10.19
C THR A 100 -6.19 -9.14 -9.25
N LEU A 101 -6.65 -7.95 -9.66
CA LEU A 101 -6.65 -6.74 -8.86
C LEU A 101 -8.05 -6.50 -8.33
N ILE A 102 -8.24 -6.50 -7.02
CA ILE A 102 -9.53 -6.26 -6.38
C ILE A 102 -9.51 -4.89 -5.71
N GLU A 103 -10.47 -4.04 -6.07
CA GLU A 103 -10.56 -2.67 -5.56
C GLU A 103 -12.04 -2.25 -5.47
N ASN A 104 -12.43 -1.56 -4.40
CA ASN A 104 -13.80 -1.10 -4.19
C ASN A 104 -14.00 0.39 -4.51
N HIS A 105 -12.92 1.18 -4.55
CA HIS A 105 -12.98 2.60 -4.86
C HIS A 105 -13.11 2.82 -6.37
N ALA A 106 -14.29 3.21 -6.83
CA ALA A 106 -14.60 3.30 -8.26
C ALA A 106 -13.63 4.17 -9.10
N PRO A 107 -13.10 5.31 -8.62
CA PRO A 107 -12.05 6.04 -9.33
C PRO A 107 -10.76 5.23 -9.50
N ALA A 108 -10.32 4.48 -8.48
CA ALA A 108 -9.14 3.62 -8.56
C ALA A 108 -9.37 2.46 -9.54
N VAL A 109 -10.53 1.83 -9.52
CA VAL A 109 -10.91 0.79 -10.49
C VAL A 109 -10.79 1.30 -11.93
N ARG A 110 -11.28 2.51 -12.22
CA ARG A 110 -11.12 3.11 -13.57
C ARG A 110 -9.66 3.31 -13.94
N ALA A 111 -8.83 3.77 -13.00
CA ALA A 111 -7.40 3.96 -13.21
C ALA A 111 -6.67 2.62 -13.45
N LEU A 112 -7.06 1.56 -12.74
CA LEU A 112 -6.53 0.20 -12.94
C LEU A 112 -6.86 -0.33 -14.34
N HIS A 113 -8.11 -0.21 -14.79
CA HIS A 113 -8.50 -0.58 -16.16
C HIS A 113 -7.70 0.19 -17.21
N ALA A 114 -7.61 1.52 -17.09
CA ALA A 114 -6.84 2.36 -18.00
C ALA A 114 -5.35 1.97 -18.04
N THR A 115 -4.78 1.64 -16.88
CA THR A 115 -3.38 1.18 -16.79
C THR A 115 -3.20 -0.18 -17.45
N ARG A 116 -4.08 -1.15 -17.18
CA ARG A 116 -4.07 -2.47 -17.82
C ARG A 116 -4.10 -2.36 -19.34
N ASP A 117 -5.04 -1.55 -19.86
CA ASP A 117 -5.25 -1.37 -21.29
C ASP A 117 -4.04 -0.67 -21.95
N LYS A 118 -3.49 0.36 -21.30
CA LYS A 118 -2.28 1.07 -21.75
C LYS A 118 -1.06 0.14 -21.83
N LEU A 119 -0.94 -0.81 -20.88
CA LEU A 119 0.16 -1.77 -20.84
C LEU A 119 -0.05 -2.95 -21.80
N GLY A 120 -1.26 -3.15 -22.33
CA GLY A 120 -1.63 -4.38 -23.02
C GLY A 120 -1.52 -5.63 -22.13
N ALA A 121 -1.72 -5.45 -20.81
CA ALA A 121 -1.53 -6.50 -19.81
C ALA A 121 -2.75 -7.44 -19.76
N SER A 122 -2.92 -8.29 -20.77
CA SER A 122 -4.06 -9.20 -20.91
C SER A 122 -4.17 -10.24 -19.81
N MET A 123 -3.06 -10.52 -19.08
CA MET A 123 -3.05 -11.41 -17.92
C MET A 123 -3.62 -10.78 -16.65
N VAL A 124 -3.96 -9.49 -16.66
CA VAL A 124 -4.47 -8.76 -15.49
C VAL A 124 -5.99 -8.60 -15.58
N ASP A 125 -6.70 -9.14 -14.61
CA ASP A 125 -8.12 -8.88 -14.37
C ASP A 125 -8.32 -7.82 -13.29
N VAL A 126 -9.20 -6.86 -13.53
CA VAL A 126 -9.59 -5.85 -12.56
C VAL A 126 -11.03 -6.10 -12.13
N ILE A 127 -11.22 -6.33 -10.83
CA ILE A 127 -12.51 -6.61 -10.20
C ILE A 127 -12.92 -5.43 -9.32
N SER A 128 -14.05 -4.80 -9.67
CA SER A 128 -14.70 -3.81 -8.80
C SER A 128 -15.50 -4.55 -7.73
N GLY A 129 -15.06 -4.50 -6.48
CA GLY A 129 -15.77 -5.20 -5.42
C GLY A 129 -15.02 -5.30 -4.10
N ASP A 130 -15.65 -6.01 -3.16
CA ASP A 130 -15.11 -6.29 -1.84
C ASP A 130 -14.15 -7.48 -1.88
N ALA A 131 -12.98 -7.30 -1.24
CA ALA A 131 -11.91 -8.29 -1.15
C ALA A 131 -12.38 -9.61 -0.51
N PHE A 132 -13.12 -9.52 0.59
CA PHE A 132 -13.59 -10.71 1.33
C PHE A 132 -14.64 -11.50 0.55
N GLY A 133 -15.57 -10.79 -0.10
CA GLY A 133 -16.56 -11.41 -0.97
C GLY A 133 -15.92 -12.08 -2.18
N TRP A 134 -14.83 -11.52 -2.71
CA TRP A 134 -14.08 -12.15 -3.78
C TRP A 134 -13.33 -13.40 -3.29
N LEU A 135 -12.58 -13.30 -2.18
CA LEU A 135 -11.86 -14.43 -1.58
C LEU A 135 -12.79 -15.60 -1.26
N ALA A 136 -13.99 -15.33 -0.70
CA ALA A 136 -14.94 -16.37 -0.35
C ALA A 136 -15.41 -17.22 -1.54
N ARG A 137 -15.36 -16.68 -2.75
CA ARG A 137 -15.75 -17.37 -3.99
C ARG A 137 -14.60 -18.11 -4.68
N GLN A 138 -13.36 -17.91 -4.22
CA GLN A 138 -12.22 -18.60 -4.81
C GLN A 138 -12.14 -20.04 -4.32
N PRO A 139 -11.71 -20.99 -5.19
CA PRO A 139 -11.38 -22.33 -4.76
C PRO A 139 -10.23 -22.33 -3.75
N ASP A 140 -10.16 -23.37 -2.93
CA ASP A 140 -9.03 -23.60 -2.05
C ASP A 140 -7.78 -23.86 -2.88
N ALA A 141 -6.63 -23.39 -2.38
CA ALA A 141 -5.32 -23.62 -2.98
C ALA A 141 -5.24 -23.23 -4.48
N ALA A 142 -5.91 -22.14 -4.89
CA ALA A 142 -5.98 -21.71 -6.29
C ALA A 142 -4.85 -20.74 -6.68
N LEU A 143 -4.20 -20.09 -5.71
CA LEU A 143 -3.26 -19.00 -5.93
C LEU A 143 -1.86 -19.37 -5.45
N ASP A 144 -0.85 -18.87 -6.16
CA ASP A 144 0.55 -18.97 -5.77
C ASP A 144 0.92 -17.82 -4.81
N ALA A 145 0.34 -16.63 -5.01
CA ALA A 145 0.57 -15.48 -4.14
C ALA A 145 -0.68 -14.63 -3.91
N VAL A 146 -0.82 -14.09 -2.70
CA VAL A 146 -1.78 -13.03 -2.36
C VAL A 146 -1.06 -11.84 -1.74
N PHE A 147 -1.31 -10.64 -2.28
CA PHE A 147 -0.83 -9.38 -1.72
C PHE A 147 -1.95 -8.73 -0.92
N ILE A 148 -1.63 -8.32 0.32
CA ILE A 148 -2.58 -7.76 1.30
C ILE A 148 -1.99 -6.46 1.83
N ASP A 149 -2.49 -5.31 1.36
CA ASP A 149 -2.16 -3.97 1.86
C ASP A 149 -3.47 -3.26 2.24
N PRO A 150 -4.09 -3.65 3.37
CA PRO A 150 -5.39 -3.13 3.76
C PRO A 150 -5.27 -1.69 4.28
N PRO A 151 -6.33 -0.87 4.22
CA PRO A 151 -6.36 0.40 4.92
C PRO A 151 -6.12 0.17 6.42
N PHE A 152 -5.20 0.94 7.03
CA PHE A 152 -4.68 0.74 8.39
C PHE A 152 -5.72 0.86 9.53
N SER A 153 -6.94 1.23 9.22
CA SER A 153 -8.02 1.30 10.19
C SER A 153 -8.65 -0.06 10.33
N GLN A 154 -8.19 -0.99 11.13
CA GLN A 154 -9.06 -2.04 11.62
C GLN A 154 -8.52 -3.48 11.57
N ASP A 155 -9.23 -4.32 12.26
CA ASP A 155 -9.32 -5.78 12.33
C ASP A 155 -9.32 -6.56 10.98
N TRP A 156 -9.11 -5.87 9.86
CA TRP A 156 -9.10 -6.48 8.54
C TRP A 156 -7.87 -7.32 8.29
N THR A 157 -6.78 -7.01 8.97
CA THR A 157 -5.50 -7.70 8.76
C THR A 157 -5.61 -9.19 9.05
N LEU A 158 -6.08 -9.56 10.25
CA LEU A 158 -6.22 -10.98 10.62
C LEU A 158 -7.27 -11.68 9.75
N ARG A 159 -8.43 -11.06 9.55
CA ARG A 159 -9.49 -11.60 8.71
C ARG A 159 -9.04 -11.82 7.25
N ALA A 160 -8.28 -10.85 6.68
CA ALA A 160 -7.75 -10.98 5.33
C ALA A 160 -6.69 -12.10 5.24
N LEU A 161 -5.86 -12.21 6.28
CA LEU A 161 -4.82 -13.23 6.38
C LEU A 161 -5.44 -14.64 6.44
N GLU A 162 -6.44 -14.87 7.30
CA GLU A 162 -7.17 -16.14 7.41
C GLU A 162 -7.85 -16.52 6.08
N ALA A 163 -8.56 -15.57 5.46
CA ALA A 163 -9.24 -15.81 4.19
C ALA A 163 -8.24 -16.10 3.05
N ALA A 164 -7.09 -15.40 3.01
CA ALA A 164 -6.04 -15.62 2.03
C ALA A 164 -5.35 -16.97 2.22
N THR A 165 -5.15 -17.42 3.47
CA THR A 165 -4.54 -18.72 3.78
C THR A 165 -5.25 -19.87 3.11
N ARG A 166 -6.57 -19.85 3.05
CA ARG A 166 -7.36 -20.89 2.39
C ARG A 166 -7.11 -20.97 0.89
N VAL A 167 -7.02 -19.83 0.23
CA VAL A 167 -6.94 -19.74 -1.25
C VAL A 167 -5.52 -19.87 -1.80
N VAL A 168 -4.49 -19.62 -0.97
CA VAL A 168 -3.10 -19.81 -1.36
C VAL A 168 -2.75 -21.30 -1.32
N LYS A 169 -1.97 -21.80 -2.26
CA LYS A 169 -1.49 -23.19 -2.30
C LYS A 169 -0.58 -23.51 -1.10
N PRO A 170 -0.49 -24.77 -0.66
CA PRO A 170 0.62 -25.22 0.19
C PRO A 170 1.97 -24.82 -0.45
N GLY A 171 2.87 -24.23 0.33
CA GLY A 171 4.13 -23.67 -0.16
C GLY A 171 4.00 -22.33 -0.90
N GLY A 172 2.78 -21.84 -1.15
CA GLY A 172 2.55 -20.52 -1.72
C GLY A 172 2.74 -19.41 -0.68
N VAL A 173 2.67 -18.17 -1.12
CA VAL A 173 3.08 -17.01 -0.32
C VAL A 173 1.94 -16.02 -0.09
N ILE A 174 1.98 -15.35 1.06
CA ILE A 174 1.17 -14.19 1.37
C ILE A 174 2.09 -13.04 1.73
N TYR A 175 1.96 -11.94 1.01
CA TYR A 175 2.56 -10.67 1.39
C TYR A 175 1.54 -9.85 2.17
N LEU A 176 1.94 -9.30 3.32
CA LEU A 176 1.09 -8.50 4.18
C LEU A 176 1.79 -7.22 4.63
N GLU A 177 1.13 -6.06 4.46
CA GLU A 177 1.46 -4.82 5.15
C GLU A 177 0.53 -4.63 6.37
N ALA A 178 1.11 -4.28 7.52
CA ALA A 178 0.38 -4.05 8.75
C ALA A 178 1.02 -2.91 9.57
N ALA A 179 0.22 -2.29 10.45
CA ALA A 179 0.70 -1.27 11.39
C ALA A 179 1.49 -1.88 12.57
N GLN A 180 1.34 -3.18 12.80
CA GLN A 180 1.98 -3.92 13.89
C GLN A 180 2.71 -5.15 13.34
N PRO A 181 3.74 -5.65 14.02
CA PRO A 181 4.38 -6.91 13.64
C PRO A 181 3.44 -8.09 13.85
N LEU A 182 3.65 -9.15 13.06
CA LEU A 182 3.08 -10.46 13.35
C LEU A 182 3.92 -11.15 14.43
N VAL A 183 3.26 -11.79 15.38
CA VAL A 183 3.88 -12.56 16.46
C VAL A 183 3.46 -14.02 16.38
N ASP A 184 4.43 -14.92 16.52
CA ASP A 184 4.16 -16.35 16.60
C ASP A 184 3.88 -16.72 18.07
N VAL A 185 2.61 -16.81 18.41
CA VAL A 185 2.18 -17.13 19.78
C VAL A 185 2.53 -18.57 20.21
N SER A 186 2.99 -19.42 19.28
CA SER A 186 3.38 -20.79 19.59
C SER A 186 4.80 -20.91 20.17
N THR A 187 5.64 -19.89 19.98
CA THR A 187 7.05 -19.88 20.40
C THR A 187 7.33 -19.03 21.64
N ASP A 188 6.44 -18.10 21.98
CA ASP A 188 6.60 -17.16 23.11
C ASP A 188 5.98 -17.69 24.43
N SER A 189 6.35 -18.89 24.84
CA SER A 189 6.00 -19.41 26.16
C SER A 189 7.01 -19.01 27.27
N HIS A 190 7.68 -17.87 27.14
CA HIS A 190 8.41 -17.26 28.25
C HIS A 190 7.51 -16.27 28.98
N GLU A 191 7.24 -16.60 30.24
CA GLU A 191 6.43 -15.84 31.18
C GLU A 191 6.86 -14.36 31.25
N GLY A 192 5.99 -13.44 30.83
CA GLY A 192 6.08 -12.06 31.30
C GLY A 192 5.88 -10.93 30.34
N GLU A 193 6.06 -11.07 29.02
CA GLU A 193 5.78 -9.99 28.06
C GLU A 193 4.95 -10.51 26.88
N THR A 194 3.67 -10.20 26.88
CA THR A 194 2.85 -10.33 25.66
C THR A 194 3.38 -9.32 24.65
N ALA A 195 4.19 -9.77 23.69
CA ALA A 195 4.62 -8.94 22.57
C ALA A 195 3.37 -8.37 21.89
N ALA A 196 3.25 -7.04 21.86
CA ALA A 196 2.15 -6.37 21.21
C ALA A 196 2.27 -6.61 19.69
N GLY A 197 1.36 -7.40 19.13
CA GLY A 197 1.36 -7.76 17.72
C GLY A 197 0.11 -8.53 17.32
N ILE A 198 0.01 -8.83 16.03
CA ILE A 198 -1.08 -9.62 15.46
C ILE A 198 -0.67 -11.09 15.50
N ALA A 199 -1.53 -11.96 16.05
CA ALA A 199 -1.28 -13.40 16.12
C ALA A 199 -1.14 -14.00 14.71
N LEU A 200 -0.08 -14.78 14.49
CA LEU A 200 0.13 -15.49 13.22
C LEU A 200 -0.80 -16.73 13.18
N PRO A 201 -1.61 -16.90 12.11
CA PRO A 201 -2.37 -18.15 11.91
C PRO A 201 -1.47 -19.38 11.86
N THR A 202 -1.94 -20.50 12.44
CA THR A 202 -1.17 -21.72 12.61
C THR A 202 -0.66 -22.35 11.32
N ASP A 203 -1.38 -22.13 10.21
CA ASP A 203 -1.03 -22.67 8.88
C ASP A 203 0.01 -21.85 8.13
N LEU A 204 0.48 -20.76 8.73
CA LEU A 204 1.46 -19.87 8.16
C LEU A 204 2.79 -19.89 8.93
N VAL A 205 3.86 -19.59 8.21
CA VAL A 205 5.21 -19.35 8.77
C VAL A 205 5.66 -17.97 8.33
N LEU A 206 6.12 -17.15 9.27
CA LEU A 206 6.78 -15.89 8.96
C LEU A 206 8.15 -16.18 8.32
N HIS A 207 8.27 -15.91 7.02
CA HIS A 207 9.51 -16.15 6.28
C HIS A 207 10.43 -14.94 6.27
N LYS A 208 9.89 -13.75 6.04
CA LYS A 208 10.64 -12.48 6.04
C LYS A 208 9.81 -11.37 6.68
N HIS A 209 10.50 -10.43 7.30
CA HIS A 209 9.90 -9.23 7.88
C HIS A 209 10.81 -8.02 7.66
N LEU A 210 10.21 -6.88 7.40
CA LEU A 210 10.87 -5.58 7.25
C LEU A 210 9.99 -4.51 7.91
N ARG A 211 10.61 -3.62 8.68
CA ARG A 211 9.96 -2.41 9.16
C ARG A 211 10.38 -1.21 8.31
N ALA A 212 9.41 -0.46 7.80
CA ALA A 212 9.61 0.76 7.04
C ALA A 212 8.77 1.91 7.63
N GLY A 213 9.34 2.65 8.55
CA GLY A 213 8.63 3.67 9.32
C GLY A 213 7.58 3.06 10.25
N ALA A 214 6.30 3.38 10.00
CA ALA A 214 5.16 2.84 10.74
C ALA A 214 4.58 1.55 10.12
N VAL A 215 5.15 1.07 9.01
CA VAL A 215 4.65 -0.09 8.28
C VAL A 215 5.54 -1.29 8.57
N HIS A 216 4.92 -2.43 8.84
CA HIS A 216 5.55 -3.74 8.91
C HIS A 216 5.15 -4.55 7.67
N ALA A 217 6.13 -4.87 6.85
CA ALA A 217 5.98 -5.71 5.67
C ALA A 217 6.40 -7.15 6.00
N HIS A 218 5.53 -8.11 5.74
CA HIS A 218 5.73 -9.51 6.07
C HIS A 218 5.59 -10.37 4.82
N LEU A 219 6.47 -11.35 4.65
CA LEU A 219 6.30 -12.43 3.70
C LEU A 219 6.06 -13.72 4.49
N LEU A 220 4.93 -14.34 4.24
CA LEU A 220 4.46 -15.55 4.90
C LEU A 220 4.45 -16.69 3.90
N LEU A 221 4.77 -17.89 4.37
CA LEU A 221 4.64 -19.13 3.61
C LEU A 221 3.49 -19.95 4.18
N ARG A 222 2.59 -20.46 3.31
CA ARG A 222 1.63 -21.46 3.73
C ARG A 222 2.34 -22.80 3.95
N LYS A 223 2.15 -23.41 5.13
CA LYS A 223 2.72 -24.71 5.46
C LYS A 223 2.28 -25.76 4.42
N ASN A 224 3.17 -26.70 4.11
CA ASN A 224 2.80 -27.92 3.42
C ASN A 224 2.03 -28.77 4.43
N GLY A 225 0.79 -29.12 4.12
CA GLY A 225 -0.03 -29.99 4.95
C GLY A 225 0.55 -31.39 5.08
#